data_e947cac54ea3123e498a2a250b61aa45
#
_entry.id   e947cac54ea3123e498a2a250b61aa45
#
_cell.length_a   1.000
_cell.length_b   1.000
_cell.length_c   1.000
_cell.angle_alpha   90.00
_cell.angle_beta   90.00
_cell.angle_gamma   90.00
#
_symmetry.space_group_name_H-M   'P 1'
#
loop_
_entity.id
_entity.type
_entity.pdbx_description
1 polymer ?
#
loop_
_entity_poly.entity_id
_entity_poly.type
_entity_poly.pdbx_seq_one_letter_code
_entity_poly.pdbx_strand_id
1 'polypeptide(L)'
;MWEVLEVTHEGTNDVKKARKHALIQEYELFKMKHGESIADVQKRFTHIVNHLIGLGKEFDKEELNIKVLKCLDRSWQPKVTTILKTRDLSSLTTIALFGKLR
;
A
#
# COMPACT_ATOMS: atom_id res chain seq x y z
N MET A 1 17.24 29.31 21.22
CA MET A 1 17.21 28.21 22.19
C MET A 1 15.79 27.81 22.47
N TRP A 2 14.99 28.72 22.95
CA TRP A 2 13.59 28.47 23.20
C TRP A 2 12.83 28.04 21.95
N GLU A 3 13.04 28.74 20.84
CA GLU A 3 12.41 28.45 19.59
C GLU A 3 12.79 27.07 19.05
N VAL A 4 14.04 26.68 19.27
CA VAL A 4 14.51 25.35 18.83
C VAL A 4 13.77 24.24 19.60
N LEU A 5 13.60 24.40 20.90
CA LEU A 5 12.88 23.45 21.72
C LEU A 5 11.42 23.39 21.33
N GLU A 6 10.80 24.52 21.08
CA GLU A 6 9.41 24.60 20.68
C GLU A 6 9.19 23.94 19.33
N VAL A 7 10.04 24.24 18.36
CA VAL A 7 9.99 23.62 17.03
C VAL A 7 10.19 22.12 17.13
N THR A 8 11.13 21.67 17.96
CA THR A 8 11.37 20.23 18.13
C THR A 8 10.16 19.55 18.73
N HIS A 9 9.50 20.17 19.69
CA HIS A 9 8.33 19.61 20.33
C HIS A 9 7.14 19.53 19.36
N GLU A 10 6.89 20.61 18.64
CA GLU A 10 5.87 20.62 17.59
C GLU A 10 6.28 19.74 16.41
N GLY A 11 7.57 19.68 16.14
CA GLY A 11 8.14 18.89 15.06
C GLY A 11 7.81 17.41 15.17
N THR A 12 7.53 16.90 16.37
CA THR A 12 7.13 15.49 16.52
C THR A 12 5.84 15.20 15.76
N ASN A 13 4.85 16.08 15.87
CA ASN A 13 3.59 15.92 15.12
C ASN A 13 3.78 16.20 13.64
N ASP A 14 4.59 17.20 13.30
CA ASP A 14 4.87 17.54 11.92
C ASP A 14 5.67 16.43 11.23
N VAL A 15 6.59 15.80 11.95
CA VAL A 15 7.36 14.66 11.42
C VAL A 15 6.43 13.48 11.14
N LYS A 16 5.49 13.20 12.03
CA LYS A 16 4.51 12.14 11.82
C LYS A 16 3.62 12.44 10.60
N LYS A 17 3.17 13.67 10.47
CA LYS A 17 2.35 14.09 9.31
C LYS A 17 3.15 13.97 8.03
N ALA A 18 4.39 14.44 8.03
CA ALA A 18 5.25 14.36 6.86
C ALA A 18 5.52 12.92 6.47
N ARG A 19 5.76 12.04 7.45
CA ARG A 19 5.95 10.62 7.20
C ARG A 19 4.69 9.97 6.62
N LYS A 20 3.53 10.33 7.17
CA LYS A 20 2.25 9.83 6.67
C LYS A 20 2.04 10.27 5.22
N HIS A 21 2.29 11.54 4.91
CA HIS A 21 2.16 12.04 3.54
C HIS A 21 3.12 11.34 2.58
N ALA A 22 4.37 11.13 3.00
CA ALA A 22 5.35 10.43 2.19
C ALA A 22 4.91 9.00 1.91
N LEU A 23 4.39 8.29 2.92
CA LEU A 23 3.91 6.93 2.77
C LEU A 23 2.66 6.85 1.91
N ILE A 24 1.74 7.82 2.04
CA ILE A 24 0.57 7.90 1.17
C ILE A 24 1.01 8.06 -0.29
N GLN A 25 2.00 8.92 -0.52
CA GLN A 25 2.54 9.11 -1.86
C GLN A 25 3.19 7.84 -2.39
N GLU A 26 3.97 7.15 -1.56
CA GLU A 26 4.54 5.85 -1.93
C GLU A 26 3.45 4.84 -2.26
N TYR A 27 2.37 4.82 -1.48
CA TYR A 27 1.23 3.95 -1.73
C TYR A 27 0.56 4.28 -3.07
N GLU A 28 0.33 5.56 -3.35
CA GLU A 28 -0.31 6.00 -4.59
C GLU A 28 0.54 5.69 -5.82
N LEU A 29 1.85 5.81 -5.71
CA LEU A 29 2.79 5.56 -6.78
C LEU A 29 3.31 4.12 -6.82
N PHE A 30 2.80 3.28 -5.93
CA PHE A 30 3.26 1.90 -5.82
C PHE A 30 3.00 1.13 -7.12
N LYS A 31 4.04 0.52 -7.64
CA LYS A 31 3.97 -0.31 -8.83
C LYS A 31 4.97 -1.45 -8.73
N MET A 32 4.62 -2.56 -9.38
CA MET A 32 5.52 -3.69 -9.53
C MET A 32 6.74 -3.27 -10.35
N LYS A 33 7.91 -3.61 -9.86
CA LYS A 33 9.15 -3.33 -10.59
C LYS A 33 9.37 -4.42 -11.65
N HIS A 34 10.07 -4.05 -12.71
CA HIS A 34 10.41 -5.00 -13.76
C HIS A 34 11.21 -6.16 -13.16
N GLY A 35 10.76 -7.37 -13.42
CA GLY A 35 11.41 -8.58 -12.90
C GLY A 35 11.13 -8.89 -11.44
N GLU A 36 10.29 -8.09 -10.78
CA GLU A 36 9.94 -8.32 -9.38
C GLU A 36 8.95 -9.49 -9.25
N SER A 37 9.16 -10.35 -8.24
CA SER A 37 8.24 -11.44 -7.96
C SER A 37 7.01 -10.96 -7.20
N ILE A 38 5.93 -11.75 -7.24
CA ILE A 38 4.73 -11.45 -6.46
C ILE A 38 5.03 -11.43 -4.96
N ALA A 39 5.92 -12.31 -4.49
CA ALA A 39 6.32 -12.33 -3.08
C ALA A 39 6.97 -11.02 -2.66
N ASP A 40 7.82 -10.45 -3.52
CA ASP A 40 8.47 -9.16 -3.25
C ASP A 40 7.50 -8.01 -3.28
N VAL A 41 6.56 -8.01 -4.23
CA VAL A 41 5.49 -7.03 -4.29
C VAL A 41 4.66 -7.07 -3.02
N GLN A 42 4.29 -8.27 -2.58
CA GLN A 42 3.52 -8.46 -1.35
C GLN A 42 4.25 -7.88 -0.13
N LYS A 43 5.55 -8.14 0.00
CA LYS A 43 6.35 -7.62 1.09
C LYS A 43 6.35 -6.10 1.13
N ARG A 44 6.63 -5.48 -0.01
CA ARG A 44 6.69 -4.01 -0.10
C ARG A 44 5.33 -3.38 0.16
N PHE A 45 4.29 -3.94 -0.43
CA PHE A 45 2.93 -3.43 -0.27
C PHE A 45 2.48 -3.54 1.18
N THR A 46 2.66 -4.70 1.79
CA THR A 46 2.29 -4.94 3.20
C THR A 46 3.02 -3.99 4.13
N HIS A 47 4.31 -3.75 3.86
CA HIS A 47 5.13 -2.84 4.67
C HIS A 47 4.56 -1.42 4.64
N ILE A 48 4.25 -0.91 3.46
CA ILE A 48 3.69 0.44 3.30
C ILE A 48 2.33 0.54 3.99
N VAL A 49 1.46 -0.43 3.75
CA VAL A 49 0.10 -0.44 4.31
C VAL A 49 0.16 -0.51 5.84
N ASN A 50 0.99 -1.37 6.40
CA ASN A 50 1.11 -1.50 7.85
C ASN A 50 1.63 -0.22 8.50
N HIS A 51 2.58 0.45 7.86
CA HIS A 51 3.08 1.74 8.35
C HIS A 51 1.98 2.80 8.33
N LEU A 52 1.18 2.86 7.27
CA LEU A 52 0.07 3.81 7.17
C LEU A 52 -1.00 3.53 8.21
N ILE A 53 -1.33 2.27 8.45
CA ILE A 53 -2.28 1.87 9.48
C ILE A 53 -1.76 2.31 10.86
N GLY A 54 -0.48 2.13 11.12
CA GLY A 54 0.15 2.57 12.35
C GLY A 54 0.10 4.08 12.54
N LEU A 55 -0.05 4.85 11.46
CA LEU A 55 -0.17 6.30 11.50
C LEU A 55 -1.63 6.77 11.47
N GLY A 56 -2.58 5.85 11.58
CA GLY A 56 -4.00 6.18 11.68
C GLY A 56 -4.78 6.11 10.37
N LYS A 57 -4.18 5.64 9.30
CA LYS A 57 -4.88 5.48 8.03
C LYS A 57 -5.74 4.20 8.06
N GLU A 58 -6.95 4.29 7.53
CA GLU A 58 -7.84 3.14 7.40
C GLU A 58 -7.97 2.75 5.94
N PHE A 59 -8.08 1.44 5.69
CA PHE A 59 -8.22 0.90 4.34
C PHE A 59 -9.32 -0.14 4.30
N ASP A 60 -10.15 -0.11 3.25
CA ASP A 60 -11.09 -1.18 2.95
C ASP A 60 -10.39 -2.31 2.21
N LYS A 61 -10.87 -3.54 2.37
CA LYS A 61 -10.36 -4.68 1.63
C LYS A 61 -10.43 -4.45 0.12
N GLU A 62 -11.56 -3.93 -0.35
CA GLU A 62 -11.75 -3.64 -1.77
C GLU A 62 -10.72 -2.63 -2.27
N GLU A 63 -10.51 -1.56 -1.53
CA GLU A 63 -9.52 -0.53 -1.87
C GLU A 63 -8.13 -1.12 -2.01
N LEU A 64 -7.71 -1.93 -1.04
CA LEU A 64 -6.40 -2.58 -1.06
C LEU A 64 -6.28 -3.55 -2.23
N ASN A 65 -7.30 -4.35 -2.45
CA ASN A 65 -7.29 -5.35 -3.52
C ASN A 65 -7.24 -4.70 -4.90
N ILE A 66 -8.01 -3.64 -5.11
CA ILE A 66 -7.97 -2.89 -6.36
C ILE A 66 -6.57 -2.30 -6.57
N LYS A 67 -5.98 -1.76 -5.52
CA LYS A 67 -4.63 -1.17 -5.62
C LYS A 67 -3.60 -2.23 -5.98
N VAL A 68 -3.67 -3.41 -5.38
CA VAL A 68 -2.78 -4.52 -5.71
C VAL A 68 -2.91 -4.87 -7.19
N LEU A 69 -4.14 -5.02 -7.68
CA LEU A 69 -4.35 -5.38 -9.08
C LEU A 69 -3.86 -4.31 -10.05
N LYS A 70 -4.00 -3.04 -9.67
CA LYS A 70 -3.53 -1.92 -10.49
C LYS A 70 -2.01 -1.79 -10.50
N CYS A 71 -1.32 -2.24 -9.45
CA CYS A 71 0.13 -2.10 -9.36
C CYS A 71 0.88 -3.17 -10.15
N LEU A 72 0.20 -4.23 -10.59
CA LEU A 72 0.84 -5.33 -11.31
C LEU A 72 1.25 -4.93 -12.71
N ASP A 73 2.33 -5.54 -13.18
CA ASP A 73 2.87 -5.35 -14.51
C ASP A 73 1.84 -5.77 -15.59
N ARG A 74 2.02 -5.24 -16.80
CA ARG A 74 1.14 -5.53 -17.94
C ARG A 74 1.03 -7.03 -18.21
N SER A 75 2.09 -7.79 -17.97
CA SER A 75 2.09 -9.24 -18.15
C SER A 75 1.06 -9.96 -17.27
N TRP A 76 0.57 -9.31 -16.21
CA TRP A 76 -0.42 -9.88 -15.30
C TRP A 76 -1.86 -9.55 -15.69
N GLN A 77 -2.08 -8.75 -16.73
CA GLN A 77 -3.42 -8.29 -17.13
C GLN A 77 -4.43 -9.42 -17.35
N PRO A 78 -4.11 -10.53 -18.03
CA PRO A 78 -5.07 -11.62 -18.19
C PRO A 78 -5.55 -12.18 -16.85
N LYS A 79 -4.63 -12.34 -15.90
CA LYS A 79 -4.93 -12.84 -14.56
C LYS A 79 -5.75 -11.84 -13.77
N VAL A 80 -5.40 -10.57 -13.86
CA VAL A 80 -6.14 -9.46 -13.24
C VAL A 80 -7.58 -9.44 -13.74
N THR A 81 -7.77 -9.51 -15.04
CA THR A 81 -9.09 -9.50 -15.65
C THR A 81 -9.94 -10.68 -15.18
N THR A 82 -9.35 -11.88 -15.10
CA THR A 82 -10.04 -13.07 -14.60
C THR A 82 -10.49 -12.87 -13.15
N ILE A 83 -9.62 -12.36 -12.30
CA ILE A 83 -9.94 -12.12 -10.88
C ILE A 83 -11.07 -11.09 -10.76
N LEU A 84 -10.99 -10.00 -11.52
CA LEU A 84 -12.02 -8.96 -11.49
C LEU A 84 -13.39 -9.47 -11.89
N LYS A 85 -13.43 -10.42 -12.84
CA LYS A 85 -14.70 -10.99 -13.33
C LYS A 85 -15.30 -12.03 -12.40
N THR A 86 -14.47 -12.78 -11.68
CA THR A 86 -14.90 -13.98 -10.96
C THR A 86 -14.94 -13.81 -9.45
N ARG A 87 -14.42 -12.70 -8.90
CA ARG A 87 -14.28 -12.51 -7.46
C ARG A 87 -14.85 -11.19 -6.99
N ASP A 88 -15.47 -11.24 -5.80
CA ASP A 88 -15.90 -10.04 -5.11
C ASP A 88 -14.71 -9.51 -4.30
N LEU A 89 -14.14 -8.39 -4.73
CA LEU A 89 -12.97 -7.81 -4.10
C LEU A 89 -13.24 -7.27 -2.70
N SER A 90 -14.49 -7.01 -2.36
CA SER A 90 -14.83 -6.51 -1.02
C SER A 90 -14.78 -7.60 0.04
N SER A 91 -14.95 -8.85 -0.35
CA SER A 91 -14.93 -9.99 0.58
C SER A 91 -13.57 -10.70 0.62
N LEU A 92 -12.71 -10.48 -0.36
CA LEU A 92 -11.43 -11.14 -0.47
C LEU A 92 -10.37 -10.39 0.34
N THR A 93 -9.63 -11.11 1.19
CA THR A 93 -8.52 -10.47 1.92
C THR A 93 -7.33 -10.24 0.99
N THR A 94 -6.50 -9.25 1.30
CA THR A 94 -5.31 -8.97 0.51
C THR A 94 -4.35 -10.15 0.49
N ILE A 95 -4.21 -10.85 1.61
CA ILE A 95 -3.36 -12.04 1.70
C ILE A 95 -3.89 -13.14 0.77
N ALA A 96 -5.20 -13.36 0.75
CA ALA A 96 -5.83 -14.33 -0.14
C ALA A 96 -5.64 -13.95 -1.60
N LEU A 97 -5.75 -12.66 -1.92
CA LEU A 97 -5.53 -12.17 -3.28
C LEU A 97 -4.10 -12.46 -3.75
N PHE A 98 -3.10 -12.15 -2.92
CA PHE A 98 -1.71 -12.45 -3.25
C PHE A 98 -1.50 -13.96 -3.42
N GLY A 99 -2.16 -14.77 -2.60
CA GLY A 99 -2.12 -16.23 -2.73
C GLY A 99 -2.62 -16.70 -4.09
N LYS A 100 -3.64 -16.06 -4.64
CA LYS A 100 -4.17 -16.39 -5.97
C LYS A 100 -3.27 -15.94 -7.10
N LEU A 101 -2.45 -14.93 -6.85
CA LEU A 101 -1.52 -14.41 -7.86
C LEU A 101 -0.23 -15.22 -7.96
N ARG A 102 0.09 -16.00 -6.96
CA ARG A 102 1.32 -16.81 -6.96
C ARG A 102 1.26 -18.02 -7.89
#